data_e1c34e23dce6f88f84adafe9d9815d01
#
_entry.id   e1c34e23dce6f88f84adafe9d9815d01
#
_cell.length_a   1.000
_cell.length_b   1.000
_cell.length_c   1.000
_cell.angle_alpha   90.00
_cell.angle_beta   90.00
_cell.angle_gamma   90.00
#
_symmetry.space_group_name_H-M   'P 1'
#
loop_
_entity.id
_entity.type
_entity.pdbx_description
1 polymer ?
#
loop_
_entity_poly.entity_id
_entity_poly.type
_entity_poly.pdbx_seq_one_letter_code
_entity_poly.pdbx_strand_id
1 'polypeptide(L)'
;MKNIKELGKDLGSFQKKLEQKLIKAQRETAEQIQKDVIKHLGHSSGKYADSIQVSDTEKKDGVIKTNIYTDLKSKDGYFIGRMIENGTGIYALEPHIGHTNTFKMSEYQYWYVPTEEVDRPIGKVVLIDGVEFYVAKAQKPKPHWKPALEEDIELYKRNIAQAIKEAK
;
A
#
# COMPACT_ATOMS: atom_id res chain seq x y z
N MET A 1 19.25 26.13 41.62
CA MET A 1 18.69 26.57 40.33
C MET A 1 19.60 26.11 39.19
N LYS A 2 19.09 25.41 38.19
CA LYS A 2 19.87 25.09 36.99
C LYS A 2 20.16 26.40 36.23
N ASN A 3 21.38 26.56 35.71
CA ASN A 3 21.71 27.73 34.90
C ASN A 3 21.18 27.56 33.45
N ILE A 4 21.10 28.64 32.69
CA ILE A 4 20.55 28.65 31.31
C ILE A 4 21.28 27.67 30.39
N LYS A 5 22.60 27.47 30.58
CA LYS A 5 23.39 26.50 29.78
C LYS A 5 23.01 25.05 30.08
N GLU A 6 22.71 24.72 31.32
CA GLU A 6 22.25 23.38 31.74
C GLU A 6 20.85 23.10 31.19
N LEU A 7 19.95 24.08 31.29
CA LEU A 7 18.63 23.99 30.69
C LEU A 7 18.69 23.76 29.16
N GLY A 8 19.59 24.48 28.47
CA GLY A 8 19.79 24.29 27.02
C GLY A 8 20.29 22.89 26.64
N LYS A 9 21.20 22.32 27.44
CA LYS A 9 21.69 20.93 27.26
C LYS A 9 20.58 19.91 27.50
N ASP A 10 19.81 20.10 28.59
CA ASP A 10 18.69 19.19 28.91
C ASP A 10 17.62 19.21 27.81
N LEU A 11 17.29 20.39 27.27
CA LEU A 11 16.33 20.55 26.18
C LEU A 11 16.80 19.87 24.88
N GLY A 12 18.08 20.06 24.53
CA GLY A 12 18.69 19.40 23.38
C GLY A 12 18.74 17.87 23.52
N SER A 13 19.02 17.38 24.73
CA SER A 13 18.99 15.94 25.02
C SER A 13 17.57 15.37 24.90
N PHE A 14 16.57 16.06 25.46
CA PHE A 14 15.18 15.68 25.37
C PHE A 14 14.70 15.65 23.90
N GLN A 15 15.00 16.69 23.14
CA GLN A 15 14.64 16.76 21.72
C GLN A 15 15.21 15.58 20.93
N LYS A 16 16.48 15.23 21.16
CA LYS A 16 17.13 14.11 20.48
C LYS A 16 16.49 12.77 20.86
N LYS A 17 16.21 12.56 22.15
CA LYS A 17 15.50 11.35 22.61
C LYS A 17 14.10 11.24 22.03
N LEU A 18 13.35 12.33 22.04
CA LEU A 18 12.00 12.38 21.49
C LEU A 18 12.01 12.02 20.01
N GLU A 19 12.91 12.62 19.24
CA GLU A 19 13.04 12.32 17.82
C GLU A 19 13.33 10.85 17.55
N GLN A 20 14.28 10.25 18.27
CA GLN A 20 14.60 8.83 18.14
C GLN A 20 13.40 7.93 18.45
N LYS A 21 12.65 8.26 19.51
CA LYS A 21 11.45 7.51 19.90
C LYS A 21 10.33 7.65 18.86
N LEU A 22 10.14 8.84 18.30
CA LEU A 22 9.15 9.07 17.25
C LEU A 22 9.50 8.33 15.95
N ILE A 23 10.78 8.34 15.54
CA ILE A 23 11.25 7.59 14.37
C ILE A 23 10.97 6.09 14.56
N LYS A 24 11.28 5.55 15.73
CA LYS A 24 11.03 4.15 16.05
C LYS A 24 9.53 3.83 16.02
N ALA A 25 8.70 4.64 16.70
CA ALA A 25 7.26 4.45 16.74
C ALA A 25 6.60 4.52 15.34
N GLN A 26 7.06 5.44 14.52
CA GLN A 26 6.62 5.56 13.12
C GLN A 26 6.97 4.32 12.30
N ARG A 27 8.18 3.79 12.44
CA ARG A 27 8.63 2.59 11.75
C ARG A 27 7.83 1.36 12.17
N GLU A 28 7.69 1.12 13.47
CA GLU A 28 6.94 -0.01 14.02
C GLU A 28 5.47 0.02 13.59
N THR A 29 4.85 1.20 13.56
CA THR A 29 3.48 1.34 13.06
C THR A 29 3.38 1.03 11.58
N ALA A 30 4.31 1.52 10.76
CA ALA A 30 4.31 1.25 9.32
C ALA A 30 4.47 -0.25 9.02
N GLU A 31 5.34 -0.94 9.77
CA GLU A 31 5.53 -2.40 9.65
C GLU A 31 4.28 -3.19 10.10
N GLN A 32 3.53 -2.68 11.09
CA GLN A 32 2.27 -3.30 11.48
C GLN A 32 1.21 -3.11 10.40
N ILE A 33 1.03 -1.89 9.89
CA ILE A 33 0.11 -1.61 8.77
C ILE A 33 0.43 -2.51 7.56
N GLN A 34 1.71 -2.67 7.19
CA GLN A 34 2.11 -3.57 6.12
C GLN A 34 1.60 -5.00 6.36
N LYS A 35 1.78 -5.53 7.57
CA LYS A 35 1.31 -6.87 7.93
C LYS A 35 -0.20 -7.01 7.82
N ASP A 36 -0.94 -5.99 8.27
CA ASP A 36 -2.39 -6.00 8.24
C ASP A 36 -2.94 -5.83 6.82
N VAL A 37 -2.30 -5.03 5.97
CA VAL A 37 -2.57 -4.99 4.52
C VAL A 37 -2.40 -6.37 3.89
N ILE A 38 -1.29 -7.06 4.17
CA ILE A 38 -1.04 -8.41 3.65
C ILE A 38 -2.06 -9.43 4.19
N LYS A 39 -2.43 -9.33 5.46
CA LYS A 39 -3.46 -10.15 6.08
C LYS A 39 -4.82 -10.00 5.41
N HIS A 40 -5.26 -8.76 5.13
CA HIS A 40 -6.50 -8.48 4.41
C HIS A 40 -6.48 -8.97 2.95
N LEU A 41 -5.32 -8.99 2.31
CA LEU A 41 -5.16 -9.62 0.99
C LEU A 41 -5.44 -11.13 1.00
N GLY A 42 -5.10 -11.83 2.09
CA GLY A 42 -5.25 -13.27 2.24
C GLY A 42 -4.34 -14.08 1.31
N HIS A 43 -4.52 -15.39 1.32
CA HIS A 43 -3.60 -16.37 0.71
C HIS A 43 -3.46 -16.30 -0.83
N SER A 44 -4.29 -15.57 -1.54
CA SER A 44 -4.29 -15.53 -3.01
C SER A 44 -3.40 -14.43 -3.63
N SER A 45 -2.64 -13.73 -2.81
CA SER A 45 -1.98 -12.47 -3.22
C SER A 45 -0.57 -12.64 -3.82
N GLY A 46 0.10 -13.79 -3.60
CA GLY A 46 1.39 -14.11 -4.23
C GLY A 46 2.36 -12.93 -4.35
N LYS A 47 2.89 -12.72 -5.55
CA LYS A 47 3.85 -11.66 -5.88
C LYS A 47 3.42 -10.24 -5.45
N TYR A 48 2.11 -9.97 -5.37
CA TYR A 48 1.65 -8.65 -4.95
C TYR A 48 1.88 -8.41 -3.45
N ALA A 49 1.56 -9.39 -2.60
CA ALA A 49 1.84 -9.28 -1.17
C ALA A 49 3.34 -9.10 -0.90
N ASP A 50 4.17 -9.87 -1.62
CA ASP A 50 5.64 -9.79 -1.51
C ASP A 50 6.21 -8.45 -1.99
N SER A 51 5.47 -7.72 -2.85
CA SER A 51 5.88 -6.40 -3.36
C SER A 51 5.56 -5.24 -2.44
N ILE A 52 4.75 -5.46 -1.37
CA ILE A 52 4.41 -4.39 -0.43
C ILE A 52 5.59 -4.15 0.51
N GLN A 53 6.14 -2.95 0.46
CA GLN A 53 7.36 -2.58 1.15
C GLN A 53 7.14 -1.40 2.09
N VAL A 54 7.98 -1.31 3.11
CA VAL A 54 8.08 -0.15 4.02
C VAL A 54 9.42 0.53 3.75
N SER A 55 9.41 1.82 3.43
CA SER A 55 10.63 2.60 3.25
C SER A 55 11.36 2.82 4.57
N ASP A 56 12.60 3.27 4.51
CA ASP A 56 13.25 3.83 5.67
C ASP A 56 12.46 5.03 6.20
N THR A 57 12.55 5.24 7.52
CA THR A 57 11.93 6.39 8.16
C THR A 57 12.87 7.58 8.04
N GLU A 58 12.41 8.63 7.40
CA GLU A 58 13.18 9.85 7.15
C GLU A 58 12.62 11.01 7.95
N LYS A 59 13.51 11.92 8.35
CA LYS A 59 13.14 13.24 8.86
C LYS A 59 13.57 14.31 7.87
N LYS A 60 12.60 15.04 7.34
CA LYS A 60 12.83 16.17 6.45
C LYS A 60 11.92 17.33 6.85
N ASP A 61 12.49 18.53 6.95
CA ASP A 61 11.77 19.77 7.28
C ASP A 61 10.90 19.67 8.55
N GLY A 62 11.39 18.94 9.58
CA GLY A 62 10.67 18.73 10.84
C GLY A 62 9.60 17.64 10.80
N VAL A 63 9.35 17.03 9.63
CA VAL A 63 8.38 15.95 9.42
C VAL A 63 9.09 14.60 9.44
N ILE A 64 8.58 13.66 10.24
CA ILE A 64 9.02 12.26 10.22
C ILE A 64 8.07 11.49 9.31
N LYS A 65 8.61 10.83 8.28
CA LYS A 65 7.85 10.14 7.26
C LYS A 65 8.36 8.72 7.02
N THR A 66 7.43 7.78 6.93
CA THR A 66 7.66 6.40 6.46
C THR A 66 6.60 6.12 5.40
N ASN A 67 7.01 5.57 4.26
CA ASN A 67 6.06 5.18 3.22
C ASN A 67 5.84 3.68 3.27
N ILE A 68 4.59 3.27 3.06
CA ILE A 68 4.22 1.89 2.75
C ILE A 68 3.75 1.92 1.30
N TYR A 69 4.37 1.13 0.44
CA TYR A 69 4.15 1.23 -0.99
C TYR A 69 4.33 -0.11 -1.71
N THR A 70 3.86 -0.16 -2.91
CA THR A 70 4.16 -1.19 -3.90
C THR A 70 4.33 -0.52 -5.26
N ASP A 71 5.28 -0.95 -6.03
CA ASP A 71 5.54 -0.51 -7.41
C ASP A 71 5.13 -1.57 -8.43
N LEU A 72 4.52 -2.69 -7.97
CA LEU A 72 4.13 -3.77 -8.84
C LEU A 72 3.07 -3.33 -9.84
N LYS A 73 3.45 -3.40 -11.11
CA LYS A 73 2.61 -3.06 -12.26
C LYS A 73 2.41 -4.28 -13.15
N SER A 74 1.31 -4.28 -13.90
CA SER A 74 1.13 -5.17 -15.06
C SER A 74 2.11 -4.82 -16.17
N LYS A 75 2.20 -5.68 -17.20
CA LYS A 75 2.98 -5.40 -18.42
C LYS A 75 2.59 -4.08 -19.07
N ASP A 76 1.32 -3.72 -19.00
CA ASP A 76 0.74 -2.47 -19.55
C ASP A 76 0.92 -1.25 -18.64
N GLY A 77 1.63 -1.38 -17.53
CA GLY A 77 1.94 -0.28 -16.60
C GLY A 77 0.87 0.02 -15.56
N TYR A 78 -0.19 -0.79 -15.45
CA TYR A 78 -1.25 -0.61 -14.43
C TYR A 78 -0.79 -1.03 -13.04
N PHE A 79 -1.16 -0.27 -12.03
CA PHE A 79 -0.92 -0.64 -10.63
C PHE A 79 -1.82 -1.80 -10.19
N ILE A 80 -1.25 -2.97 -10.00
CA ILE A 80 -1.97 -4.20 -9.66
C ILE A 80 -2.74 -4.05 -8.35
N GLY A 81 -2.15 -3.41 -7.34
CA GLY A 81 -2.79 -3.18 -6.05
C GLY A 81 -4.09 -2.39 -6.15
N ARG A 82 -4.13 -1.40 -7.03
CA ARG A 82 -5.33 -0.59 -7.25
C ARG A 82 -6.45 -1.40 -7.90
N MET A 83 -6.10 -2.30 -8.82
CA MET A 83 -7.06 -3.20 -9.46
C MET A 83 -7.65 -4.20 -8.44
N ILE A 84 -6.84 -4.68 -7.50
CA ILE A 84 -7.29 -5.58 -6.44
C ILE A 84 -8.19 -4.82 -5.46
N GLU A 85 -7.77 -3.65 -4.98
CA GLU A 85 -8.51 -2.82 -4.01
C GLU A 85 -9.89 -2.45 -4.52
N ASN A 86 -9.97 -1.94 -5.75
CA ASN A 86 -11.17 -1.32 -6.31
C ASN A 86 -11.96 -2.26 -7.24
N GLY A 87 -11.44 -3.45 -7.53
CA GLY A 87 -12.03 -4.35 -8.50
C GLY A 87 -11.76 -3.95 -9.95
N THR A 88 -12.30 -4.70 -10.89
CA THR A 88 -12.11 -4.50 -12.32
C THR A 88 -13.41 -4.71 -13.11
N GLY A 89 -13.49 -4.13 -14.30
CA GLY A 89 -14.66 -4.25 -15.20
C GLY A 89 -15.95 -3.77 -14.55
N ILE A 90 -17.02 -4.54 -14.65
CA ILE A 90 -18.36 -4.18 -14.09
C ILE A 90 -18.38 -4.04 -12.56
N TYR A 91 -17.35 -4.52 -11.88
CA TYR A 91 -17.23 -4.45 -10.42
C TYR A 91 -16.30 -3.32 -9.94
N ALA A 92 -15.69 -2.55 -10.85
CA ALA A 92 -14.81 -1.48 -10.48
C ALA A 92 -15.56 -0.39 -9.71
N LEU A 93 -15.03 -0.01 -8.53
CA LEU A 93 -15.62 1.06 -7.69
C LEU A 93 -15.24 2.45 -8.19
N GLU A 94 -14.10 2.58 -8.88
CA GLU A 94 -13.58 3.84 -9.38
C GLU A 94 -13.03 3.71 -10.80
N PRO A 95 -13.07 4.80 -11.61
CA PRO A 95 -12.37 4.83 -12.89
C PRO A 95 -10.87 4.58 -12.66
N HIS A 96 -10.27 3.73 -13.46
CA HIS A 96 -8.82 3.57 -13.47
C HIS A 96 -8.20 4.84 -14.08
N ILE A 97 -7.76 5.76 -13.23
CA ILE A 97 -7.14 7.02 -13.64
C ILE A 97 -5.86 6.74 -14.43
N GLY A 98 -5.78 7.26 -15.64
CA GLY A 98 -4.60 7.19 -16.51
C GLY A 98 -4.77 6.47 -17.82
N HIS A 99 -5.90 5.81 -18.08
CA HIS A 99 -6.18 5.12 -19.34
C HIS A 99 -7.46 5.61 -19.96
N THR A 100 -7.30 6.53 -20.90
CA THR A 100 -8.42 7.20 -21.59
C THR A 100 -9.15 6.32 -22.59
N ASN A 101 -8.65 5.12 -22.96
CA ASN A 101 -9.17 4.45 -24.15
C ASN A 101 -9.58 2.98 -24.03
N THR A 102 -9.41 2.26 -22.92
CA THR A 102 -9.58 0.80 -23.00
C THR A 102 -10.56 0.17 -22.01
N PHE A 103 -10.97 0.84 -20.97
CA PHE A 103 -11.92 0.23 -20.03
C PHE A 103 -13.09 1.16 -19.74
N LYS A 104 -14.08 1.14 -20.63
CA LYS A 104 -15.43 1.55 -20.25
C LYS A 104 -15.88 0.61 -19.15
N MET A 105 -15.92 1.12 -17.93
CA MET A 105 -16.07 0.37 -16.68
C MET A 105 -17.35 -0.43 -16.54
N SER A 106 -18.36 -0.18 -17.34
CA SER A 106 -19.71 -0.64 -17.06
C SER A 106 -20.26 -1.73 -17.98
N GLU A 107 -19.60 -2.05 -19.08
CA GLU A 107 -20.27 -2.87 -20.10
C GLU A 107 -19.73 -4.28 -20.24
N TYR A 108 -18.49 -4.59 -19.74
CA TYR A 108 -17.88 -5.89 -20.00
C TYR A 108 -17.68 -6.72 -18.74
N GLN A 109 -18.34 -7.87 -18.67
CA GLN A 109 -18.05 -8.93 -17.69
C GLN A 109 -16.72 -9.63 -17.98
N TYR A 110 -16.22 -9.52 -19.19
CA TYR A 110 -15.05 -10.23 -19.68
C TYR A 110 -14.19 -9.30 -20.52
N TRP A 111 -12.89 -9.53 -20.50
CA TRP A 111 -11.94 -8.95 -21.45
C TRP A 111 -11.02 -10.04 -21.98
N TYR A 112 -10.37 -9.77 -23.07
CA TYR A 112 -9.49 -10.70 -23.77
C TYR A 112 -8.04 -10.27 -23.54
N VAL A 113 -7.21 -11.20 -23.03
CA VAL A 113 -5.78 -10.97 -22.79
C VAL A 113 -5.02 -11.93 -23.69
N PRO A 114 -4.12 -11.45 -24.57
CA PRO A 114 -3.30 -12.33 -25.41
C PRO A 114 -2.58 -13.37 -24.56
N THR A 115 -2.61 -14.64 -24.98
CA THR A 115 -2.00 -15.73 -24.18
C THR A 115 -0.51 -15.55 -23.99
N GLU A 116 0.18 -14.92 -24.95
CA GLU A 116 1.61 -14.61 -24.93
C GLU A 116 1.99 -13.54 -23.88
N GLU A 117 1.03 -12.74 -23.41
CA GLU A 117 1.28 -11.70 -22.39
C GLU A 117 1.19 -12.20 -20.95
N VAL A 118 0.84 -13.48 -20.76
CA VAL A 118 0.55 -14.04 -19.43
C VAL A 118 1.43 -15.24 -19.15
N ASP A 119 2.19 -15.20 -18.07
CA ASP A 119 3.11 -16.28 -17.69
C ASP A 119 2.42 -17.60 -17.28
N ARG A 120 1.11 -17.58 -17.04
CA ARG A 120 0.33 -18.74 -16.64
C ARG A 120 -1.13 -18.61 -17.07
N PRO A 121 -1.85 -19.72 -17.31
CA PRO A 121 -3.27 -19.69 -17.66
C PRO A 121 -4.10 -18.92 -16.63
N ILE A 122 -4.91 -17.96 -17.11
CA ILE A 122 -5.81 -17.14 -16.28
C ILE A 122 -7.29 -17.38 -16.58
N GLY A 123 -7.60 -18.22 -17.56
CA GLY A 123 -8.97 -18.50 -17.95
C GLY A 123 -9.08 -19.44 -19.14
N LYS A 124 -10.28 -19.46 -19.76
CA LYS A 124 -10.52 -20.19 -20.99
C LYS A 124 -9.83 -19.48 -22.16
N VAL A 125 -9.21 -20.25 -23.04
CA VAL A 125 -8.63 -19.73 -24.28
C VAL A 125 -9.69 -19.67 -25.37
N VAL A 126 -9.71 -18.58 -26.13
CA VAL A 126 -10.49 -18.37 -27.32
C VAL A 126 -9.60 -17.89 -28.47
N LEU A 127 -9.92 -18.26 -29.68
CA LEU A 127 -9.23 -17.83 -30.89
C LEU A 127 -10.02 -16.69 -31.53
N ILE A 128 -9.40 -15.53 -31.74
CA ILE A 128 -9.97 -14.36 -32.39
C ILE A 128 -8.98 -13.93 -33.46
N ASP A 129 -9.42 -13.94 -34.71
CA ASP A 129 -8.61 -13.57 -35.88
C ASP A 129 -7.22 -14.25 -35.94
N GLY A 130 -7.19 -15.53 -35.53
CA GLY A 130 -5.94 -16.32 -35.53
C GLY A 130 -5.01 -16.09 -34.34
N VAL A 131 -5.39 -15.24 -33.38
CA VAL A 131 -4.65 -14.98 -32.14
C VAL A 131 -5.38 -15.63 -30.96
N GLU A 132 -4.61 -16.27 -30.07
CA GLU A 132 -5.16 -16.88 -28.87
C GLU A 132 -5.26 -15.86 -27.72
N PHE A 133 -6.43 -15.83 -27.10
CA PHE A 133 -6.69 -14.96 -25.94
C PHE A 133 -7.23 -15.76 -24.75
N TYR A 134 -6.81 -15.40 -23.55
CA TYR A 134 -7.54 -15.78 -22.35
C TYR A 134 -8.78 -14.90 -22.17
N VAL A 135 -9.89 -15.52 -21.82
CA VAL A 135 -11.10 -14.81 -21.39
C VAL A 135 -10.99 -14.54 -19.89
N ALA A 136 -10.62 -13.33 -19.54
CA ALA A 136 -10.54 -12.88 -18.16
C ALA A 136 -11.90 -12.34 -17.68
N LYS A 137 -12.28 -12.68 -16.46
CA LYS A 137 -13.52 -12.17 -15.83
C LYS A 137 -13.22 -10.92 -15.03
N ALA A 138 -14.23 -10.03 -14.94
CA ALA A 138 -14.22 -8.91 -14.03
C ALA A 138 -14.02 -9.39 -12.58
N GLN A 139 -13.19 -8.71 -11.84
CA GLN A 139 -12.84 -9.03 -10.46
C GLN A 139 -13.58 -8.12 -9.50
N LYS A 140 -14.26 -8.71 -8.50
CA LYS A 140 -14.86 -7.93 -7.41
C LYS A 140 -13.77 -7.22 -6.60
N PRO A 141 -14.07 -6.03 -6.05
CA PRO A 141 -13.18 -5.35 -5.11
C PRO A 141 -12.77 -6.27 -3.97
N LYS A 142 -11.49 -6.18 -3.60
CA LYS A 142 -10.93 -6.84 -2.43
C LYS A 142 -10.14 -5.79 -1.63
N PRO A 143 -10.85 -4.94 -0.88
CA PRO A 143 -10.22 -3.90 -0.09
C PRO A 143 -9.23 -4.49 0.92
N HIS A 144 -8.04 -3.93 0.99
CA HIS A 144 -6.98 -4.38 1.90
C HIS A 144 -6.20 -3.22 2.51
N TRP A 145 -6.02 -2.13 1.77
CA TRP A 145 -5.40 -0.92 2.30
C TRP A 145 -6.32 -0.16 3.25
N LYS A 146 -7.56 0.10 2.80
CA LYS A 146 -8.50 0.88 3.59
C LYS A 146 -8.78 0.25 4.95
N PRO A 147 -9.18 -1.04 5.07
CA PRO A 147 -9.43 -1.65 6.37
C PRO A 147 -8.18 -1.69 7.26
N ALA A 148 -7.00 -1.99 6.73
CA ALA A 148 -5.76 -1.97 7.51
C ALA A 148 -5.46 -0.57 8.08
N LEU A 149 -5.60 0.48 7.27
CA LEU A 149 -5.40 1.85 7.73
C LEU A 149 -6.42 2.28 8.78
N GLU A 150 -7.68 1.88 8.64
CA GLU A 150 -8.74 2.18 9.63
C GLU A 150 -8.51 1.45 10.96
N GLU A 151 -8.07 0.19 10.93
CA GLU A 151 -7.73 -0.59 12.13
C GLU A 151 -6.52 0.00 12.88
N ASP A 152 -5.52 0.47 12.15
CA ASP A 152 -4.23 0.87 12.73
C ASP A 152 -4.11 2.36 13.11
N ILE A 153 -5.13 3.18 12.84
CA ILE A 153 -5.10 4.60 13.20
C ILE A 153 -4.97 4.80 14.73
N GLU A 154 -5.64 3.98 15.52
CA GLU A 154 -5.56 4.05 16.98
C GLU A 154 -4.24 3.46 17.50
N LEU A 155 -3.68 2.47 16.83
CA LEU A 155 -2.33 1.97 17.10
C LEU A 155 -1.30 3.08 16.89
N TYR A 156 -1.38 3.79 15.77
CA TYR A 156 -0.51 4.92 15.47
C TYR A 156 -0.55 5.98 16.59
N LYS A 157 -1.75 6.41 16.98
CA LYS A 157 -1.92 7.39 18.06
C LYS A 157 -1.31 6.92 19.37
N ARG A 158 -1.51 5.66 19.76
CA ARG A 158 -0.92 5.07 20.97
C ARG A 158 0.60 5.04 20.92
N ASN A 159 1.19 4.61 19.82
CA ASN A 159 2.63 4.53 19.65
C ASN A 159 3.28 5.91 19.73
N ILE A 160 2.68 6.93 19.13
CA ILE A 160 3.15 8.31 19.23
C ILE A 160 3.04 8.83 20.68
N ALA A 161 1.91 8.62 21.33
CA ALA A 161 1.73 9.03 22.73
C ALA A 161 2.73 8.35 23.67
N GLN A 162 3.00 7.07 23.47
CA GLN A 162 3.99 6.31 24.23
C GLN A 162 5.42 6.85 23.98
N ALA A 163 5.77 7.13 22.72
CA ALA A 163 7.08 7.70 22.38
C ALA A 163 7.33 9.04 23.07
N ILE A 164 6.31 9.91 23.14
CA ILE A 164 6.37 11.19 23.84
C ILE A 164 6.56 10.98 25.36
N LYS A 165 5.84 10.02 25.94
CA LYS A 165 5.94 9.69 27.37
C LYS A 165 7.31 9.15 27.75
N GLU A 166 7.89 8.31 26.92
CA GLU A 166 9.21 7.69 27.15
C GLU A 166 10.39 8.63 26.89
N ALA A 167 10.17 9.76 26.22
CA ALA A 167 11.19 10.77 25.99
C ALA A 167 11.41 11.69 27.21
N LYS A 168 10.41 11.80 28.10
CA LYS A 168 10.48 12.58 29.36
C LYS A 168 11.41 11.93 30.34
#